data_5af1b83329ebbef7ab946eaf43909a40
#
_entry.id   5af1b83329ebbef7ab946eaf43909a40
#
_cell.length_a   1.000
_cell.length_b   1.000
_cell.length_c   1.000
_cell.angle_alpha   90.00
_cell.angle_beta   90.00
_cell.angle_gamma   90.00
#
_symmetry.space_group_name_H-M   'P 1'
#
loop_
_entity.id
_entity.type
_entity.pdbx_description
1 polymer ?
#
loop_
_entity_poly.entity_id
_entity_poly.type
_entity_poly.pdbx_seq_one_letter_code
_entity_poly.pdbx_strand_id
1 'polypeptide(L)'
;TGKSLKGGHHFKKLLSDKGWQLLAGSETGDPSGLAWTQTGEIDSEGHADVGKFARNLDSLLQRVEERIQQLAEAGWKRIEVVTDHGFLTLPGGLPTTKLPSNLSENAWGRCAAIKPGAQSEEAHYSWFWNPAHSFALAGGVDCYGRSREYTHGGLSLQECLTERLTLRPASSPERCITITDRAWRGMRL
;
A
#
# COMPACT_ATOMS: atom_id res chain seq x y z
N THR A 1 14.94 15.27 -4.78
CA THR A 1 16.24 14.69 -4.39
C THR A 1 16.85 13.79 -5.47
N GLY A 2 16.09 13.36 -6.49
CA GLY A 2 16.54 12.45 -7.55
C GLY A 2 16.93 11.04 -7.08
N LYS A 3 16.70 10.70 -5.81
CA LYS A 3 17.02 9.37 -5.25
C LYS A 3 15.82 8.45 -5.31
N SER A 4 16.07 7.18 -5.67
CA SER A 4 15.04 6.14 -5.64
C SER A 4 14.59 5.89 -4.20
N LEU A 5 13.28 5.75 -4.00
CA LEU A 5 12.68 5.33 -2.72
C LEU A 5 12.52 3.80 -2.64
N LYS A 6 12.93 3.07 -3.69
CA LYS A 6 12.88 1.61 -3.71
C LYS A 6 13.66 1.02 -2.53
N GLY A 7 13.05 0.06 -1.84
CA GLY A 7 13.64 -0.58 -0.66
C GLY A 7 13.54 0.23 0.64
N GLY A 8 12.84 1.38 0.65
CA GLY A 8 12.53 2.14 1.86
C GLY A 8 13.72 2.86 2.54
N HIS A 9 14.97 2.53 2.20
CA HIS A 9 16.14 3.11 2.87
C HIS A 9 16.21 4.65 2.72
N HIS A 10 16.06 5.16 1.51
CA HIS A 10 16.07 6.61 1.29
C HIS A 10 14.87 7.32 1.90
N PHE A 11 13.71 6.66 1.94
CA PHE A 11 12.53 7.18 2.62
C PHE A 11 12.78 7.30 4.14
N LYS A 12 13.26 6.24 4.78
CA LYS A 12 13.62 6.27 6.21
C LYS A 12 14.67 7.34 6.51
N LYS A 13 15.69 7.46 5.67
CA LYS A 13 16.68 8.54 5.80
C LYS A 13 16.05 9.93 5.71
N LEU A 14 15.14 10.17 4.76
CA LEU A 14 14.44 11.45 4.65
C LEU A 14 13.60 11.78 5.89
N LEU A 15 12.95 10.78 6.49
CA LEU A 15 12.21 10.97 7.73
C LEU A 15 13.17 11.35 8.88
N SER A 16 14.26 10.61 9.02
CA SER A 16 15.28 10.88 10.03
C SER A 16 15.90 12.28 9.86
N ASP A 17 16.26 12.67 8.64
CA ASP A 17 16.81 13.99 8.30
C ASP A 17 15.80 15.13 8.64
N LYS A 18 14.52 14.82 8.75
CA LYS A 18 13.44 15.74 9.16
C LYS A 18 13.08 15.64 10.65
N GLY A 19 13.87 14.94 11.43
CA GLY A 19 13.67 14.80 12.88
C GLY A 19 12.57 13.79 13.29
N TRP A 20 12.16 12.90 12.39
CA TRP A 20 11.25 11.82 12.75
C TRP A 20 11.99 10.68 13.44
N GLN A 21 11.41 10.17 14.51
CA GLN A 21 11.84 8.94 15.15
C GLN A 21 11.43 7.75 14.27
N LEU A 22 12.33 6.81 14.03
CA LEU A 22 12.04 5.56 13.31
C LEU A 22 11.91 4.45 14.35
N LEU A 23 10.69 4.05 14.65
CA LEU A 23 10.39 3.07 15.69
C LEU A 23 10.37 1.66 15.10
N ALA A 24 11.17 0.77 15.62
CA ALA A 24 11.22 -0.63 15.24
C ALA A 24 10.48 -1.52 16.26
N GLY A 25 9.83 -2.56 15.79
CA GLY A 25 9.16 -3.54 16.64
C GLY A 25 8.21 -2.90 17.66
N SER A 26 8.48 -3.10 18.95
CA SER A 26 7.67 -2.60 20.06
C SER A 26 8.16 -1.26 20.62
N GLU A 27 9.15 -0.61 20.01
CA GLU A 27 9.60 0.72 20.46
C GLU A 27 8.47 1.74 20.37
N THR A 28 8.29 2.53 21.41
CA THR A 28 7.23 3.54 21.50
C THR A 28 7.73 4.98 21.33
N GLY A 29 9.02 5.23 21.47
CA GLY A 29 9.65 6.53 21.29
C GLY A 29 9.14 7.62 22.23
N ASP A 30 9.46 8.87 21.90
CA ASP A 30 9.01 10.05 22.61
C ASP A 30 7.74 10.64 21.96
N PRO A 31 6.58 10.62 22.67
CA PRO A 31 5.30 11.08 22.13
C PRO A 31 5.19 12.60 21.97
N SER A 32 6.19 13.37 22.42
CA SER A 32 6.25 14.82 22.18
C SER A 32 6.71 15.18 20.77
N GLY A 33 7.32 14.23 20.06
CA GLY A 33 7.88 14.41 18.72
C GLY A 33 7.00 13.86 17.61
N LEU A 34 7.66 13.54 16.49
CA LEU A 34 7.08 12.85 15.36
C LEU A 34 7.73 11.47 15.20
N ALA A 35 6.97 10.46 14.90
CA ALA A 35 7.50 9.12 14.70
C ALA A 35 6.89 8.41 13.49
N TRP A 36 7.65 7.48 12.95
CA TRP A 36 7.22 6.55 11.92
C TRP A 36 7.48 5.13 12.38
N THR A 37 6.50 4.28 12.24
CA THR A 37 6.64 2.84 12.42
C THR A 37 5.97 2.13 11.24
N GLN A 38 6.46 0.96 10.90
CA GLN A 38 5.80 0.07 9.96
C GLN A 38 5.37 -1.17 10.72
N THR A 39 4.12 -1.53 10.56
CA THR A 39 3.60 -2.83 10.95
C THR A 39 2.87 -3.38 9.73
N GLY A 40 2.85 -4.66 9.59
CA GLY A 40 2.09 -5.25 8.53
C GLY A 40 2.94 -6.09 7.60
N GLU A 41 2.75 -7.34 7.81
CA GLU A 41 3.17 -8.42 6.92
C GLU A 41 2.03 -8.81 6.00
N ILE A 42 0.95 -7.96 5.94
CA ILE A 42 -0.30 -8.23 5.23
C ILE A 42 -0.02 -8.51 3.75
N ASP A 43 0.73 -7.64 3.09
CA ASP A 43 1.07 -7.80 1.68
C ASP A 43 1.99 -9.01 1.44
N SER A 44 3.01 -9.20 2.26
CA SER A 44 3.93 -10.34 2.13
C SER A 44 3.25 -11.69 2.41
N GLU A 45 2.34 -11.75 3.38
CA GLU A 45 1.54 -12.94 3.67
C GLU A 45 0.56 -13.25 2.52
N GLY A 46 -0.08 -12.22 1.94
CA GLY A 46 -0.94 -12.36 0.77
C GLY A 46 -0.22 -12.93 -0.45
N HIS A 47 0.98 -12.45 -0.70
CA HIS A 47 1.82 -12.97 -1.78
C HIS A 47 2.38 -14.38 -1.54
N ALA A 48 2.56 -14.79 -0.29
CA ALA A 48 3.13 -16.09 0.07
C ALA A 48 2.10 -17.23 -0.07
N ASP A 49 0.92 -17.08 0.52
CA ASP A 49 -0.14 -18.11 0.53
C ASP A 49 -1.49 -17.47 0.83
N VAL A 50 -2.34 -17.34 -0.19
CA VAL A 50 -3.66 -16.71 -0.07
C VAL A 50 -4.59 -17.47 0.88
N GLY A 51 -4.55 -18.80 0.86
CA GLY A 51 -5.38 -19.61 1.75
C GLY A 51 -5.00 -19.43 3.22
N LYS A 52 -3.71 -19.32 3.52
CA LYS A 52 -3.21 -18.99 4.85
C LYS A 52 -3.52 -17.54 5.22
N PHE A 53 -3.29 -16.62 4.29
CA PHE A 53 -3.60 -15.20 4.45
C PHE A 53 -5.05 -14.96 4.87
N ALA A 54 -6.01 -15.55 4.13
CA ALA A 54 -7.43 -15.39 4.41
C ALA A 54 -7.81 -15.91 5.82
N ARG A 55 -7.20 -17.01 6.26
CA ARG A 55 -7.43 -17.55 7.62
C ARG A 55 -6.79 -16.71 8.72
N ASN A 56 -5.70 -16.01 8.41
CA ASN A 56 -4.90 -15.25 9.39
C ASN A 56 -5.21 -13.76 9.38
N LEU A 57 -6.12 -13.29 8.52
CA LEU A 57 -6.37 -11.86 8.33
C LEU A 57 -6.75 -11.17 9.65
N ASP A 58 -7.63 -11.77 10.44
CA ASP A 58 -8.03 -11.21 11.74
C ASP A 58 -6.82 -11.08 12.69
N SER A 59 -5.94 -12.08 12.71
CA SER A 59 -4.71 -12.02 13.53
C SER A 59 -3.72 -10.95 13.04
N LEU A 60 -3.66 -10.71 11.73
CA LEU A 60 -2.83 -9.65 11.16
C LEU A 60 -3.39 -8.28 11.53
N LEU A 61 -4.71 -8.10 11.46
CA LEU A 61 -5.38 -6.87 11.88
C LEU A 61 -5.25 -6.64 13.39
N GLN A 62 -5.35 -7.69 14.19
CA GLN A 62 -5.14 -7.60 15.64
C GLN A 62 -3.74 -7.09 15.99
N ARG A 63 -2.70 -7.50 15.28
CA ARG A 63 -1.34 -6.96 15.49
C ARG A 63 -1.26 -5.45 15.21
N VAL A 64 -1.99 -4.97 14.21
CA VAL A 64 -2.09 -3.53 13.93
C VAL A 64 -2.79 -2.81 15.08
N GLU A 65 -3.89 -3.37 15.57
CA GLU A 65 -4.64 -2.84 16.72
C GLU A 65 -3.76 -2.78 17.99
N GLU A 66 -3.07 -3.87 18.31
CA GLU A 66 -2.14 -3.95 19.44
C GLU A 66 -1.03 -2.90 19.33
N ARG A 67 -0.51 -2.69 18.12
CA ARG A 67 0.48 -1.65 17.88
C ARG A 67 -0.06 -0.24 18.13
N ILE A 68 -1.26 0.03 17.68
CA ILE A 68 -1.96 1.30 17.93
C ILE A 68 -2.16 1.50 19.43
N GLN A 69 -2.59 0.48 20.14
CA GLN A 69 -2.81 0.54 21.58
C GLN A 69 -1.51 0.82 22.34
N GLN A 70 -0.41 0.13 22.02
CA GLN A 70 0.91 0.38 22.61
C GLN A 70 1.35 1.85 22.46
N LEU A 71 1.16 2.42 21.27
CA LEU A 71 1.50 3.82 21.03
C LEU A 71 0.58 4.77 21.82
N ALA A 72 -0.71 4.48 21.88
CA ALA A 72 -1.66 5.29 22.65
C ALA A 72 -1.34 5.26 24.16
N GLU A 73 -1.02 4.09 24.70
CA GLU A 73 -0.61 3.91 26.11
C GLU A 73 0.71 4.63 26.42
N ALA A 74 1.63 4.70 25.45
CA ALA A 74 2.86 5.47 25.56
C ALA A 74 2.66 6.99 25.50
N GLY A 75 1.43 7.45 25.28
CA GLY A 75 1.06 8.86 25.36
C GLY A 75 0.95 9.60 24.02
N TRP A 76 1.03 8.89 22.86
CA TRP A 76 0.83 9.53 21.57
C TRP A 76 -0.61 10.07 21.45
N LYS A 77 -0.73 11.38 21.19
CA LYS A 77 -2.02 12.10 21.13
C LYS A 77 -2.72 11.98 19.77
N ARG A 78 -1.98 11.60 18.74
CA ARG A 78 -2.48 11.43 17.39
C ARG A 78 -1.70 10.31 16.71
N ILE A 79 -2.40 9.31 16.27
CA ILE A 79 -1.85 8.18 15.52
C ILE A 79 -2.54 8.15 14.16
N GLU A 80 -1.76 8.15 13.10
CA GLU A 80 -2.27 8.02 11.73
C GLU A 80 -1.85 6.68 11.16
N VAL A 81 -2.83 5.90 10.75
CA VAL A 81 -2.63 4.66 10.00
C VAL A 81 -2.85 4.97 8.53
N VAL A 82 -1.86 4.65 7.71
CA VAL A 82 -1.89 4.83 6.27
C VAL A 82 -1.38 3.57 5.58
N THR A 83 -1.89 3.30 4.40
CA THR A 83 -1.38 2.24 3.51
C THR A 83 -1.13 2.83 2.14
N ASP A 84 -0.24 2.24 1.36
CA ASP A 84 0.14 2.67 0.01
C ASP A 84 -0.77 2.12 -1.08
N HIS A 85 -1.34 0.95 -0.87
CA HIS A 85 -2.29 0.31 -1.77
C HIS A 85 -3.19 -0.70 -1.04
N GLY A 86 -4.25 -1.09 -1.71
CA GLY A 86 -5.02 -2.27 -1.36
C GLY A 86 -4.65 -3.44 -2.28
N PHE A 87 -5.50 -4.46 -2.36
CA PHE A 87 -5.23 -5.68 -3.12
C PHE A 87 -6.51 -6.33 -3.66
N LEU A 88 -6.32 -7.19 -4.67
CA LEU A 88 -7.33 -8.14 -5.12
C LEU A 88 -6.97 -9.54 -4.65
N THR A 89 -7.96 -10.29 -4.21
CA THR A 89 -7.82 -11.71 -3.94
C THR A 89 -8.98 -12.49 -4.53
N LEU A 90 -8.67 -13.58 -5.21
CA LEU A 90 -9.65 -14.48 -5.80
C LEU A 90 -9.16 -15.92 -5.67
N PRO A 91 -9.82 -16.75 -4.85
CA PRO A 91 -9.50 -18.17 -4.77
C PRO A 91 -9.62 -18.84 -6.15
N GLY A 92 -8.61 -19.62 -6.52
CA GLY A 92 -8.51 -20.23 -7.84
C GLY A 92 -7.82 -19.36 -8.88
N GLY A 93 -7.49 -18.12 -8.53
CA GLY A 93 -6.68 -17.20 -9.32
C GLY A 93 -7.50 -16.27 -10.23
N LEU A 94 -6.95 -15.09 -10.44
CA LEU A 94 -7.49 -14.08 -11.34
C LEU A 94 -7.33 -14.52 -12.80
N PRO A 95 -8.25 -14.12 -13.68
CA PRO A 95 -8.10 -14.30 -15.13
C PRO A 95 -6.79 -13.69 -15.62
N THR A 96 -6.30 -14.18 -16.75
CA THR A 96 -5.04 -13.69 -17.30
C THR A 96 -5.22 -13.10 -18.68
N THR A 97 -4.50 -12.01 -18.92
CA THR A 97 -4.36 -11.41 -20.24
C THR A 97 -2.90 -11.40 -20.66
N LYS A 98 -2.66 -11.36 -21.96
CA LYS A 98 -1.29 -11.30 -22.50
C LYS A 98 -0.97 -9.87 -22.90
N LEU A 99 0.16 -9.40 -22.44
CA LEU A 99 0.78 -8.20 -23.01
C LEU A 99 1.90 -8.64 -23.95
N PRO A 100 1.92 -8.16 -25.21
CA PRO A 100 2.96 -8.53 -26.17
C PRO A 100 4.36 -8.22 -25.62
N SER A 101 5.28 -9.15 -25.73
CA SER A 101 6.64 -9.06 -25.15
C SER A 101 7.49 -7.94 -25.77
N ASN A 102 7.16 -7.51 -27.00
CA ASN A 102 7.78 -6.36 -27.64
C ASN A 102 7.38 -5.02 -27.01
N LEU A 103 6.29 -4.96 -26.27
CA LEU A 103 5.79 -3.75 -25.61
C LEU A 103 6.30 -3.60 -24.19
N SER A 104 6.53 -4.68 -23.47
CA SER A 104 6.85 -4.63 -22.03
C SER A 104 8.26 -5.13 -21.75
N GLU A 105 8.93 -4.45 -20.82
CA GLU A 105 10.17 -4.94 -20.20
C GLU A 105 9.90 -5.85 -19.03
N ASN A 106 8.93 -5.49 -18.20
CA ASN A 106 8.55 -6.21 -16.98
C ASN A 106 7.04 -6.10 -16.74
N ALA A 107 6.44 -7.18 -16.30
CA ALA A 107 5.04 -7.23 -15.87
C ALA A 107 4.97 -7.69 -14.41
N TRP A 108 4.17 -7.00 -13.62
CA TRP A 108 3.98 -7.24 -12.17
C TRP A 108 2.52 -7.55 -11.84
N GLY A 109 2.04 -8.65 -12.35
CA GLY A 109 0.65 -9.02 -12.13
C GLY A 109 -0.33 -8.05 -12.82
N ARG A 110 -0.70 -6.95 -12.17
CA ARG A 110 -1.72 -6.02 -12.66
C ARG A 110 -1.18 -4.88 -13.54
N CYS A 111 0.11 -4.65 -13.52
CA CYS A 111 0.73 -3.59 -14.34
C CYS A 111 1.99 -4.07 -15.07
N ALA A 112 2.37 -3.36 -16.11
CA ALA A 112 3.58 -3.63 -16.87
C ALA A 112 4.23 -2.33 -17.34
N ALA A 113 5.56 -2.23 -17.18
CA ALA A 113 6.32 -1.12 -17.74
C ALA A 113 6.38 -1.25 -19.27
N ILE A 114 6.10 -0.18 -19.99
CA ILE A 114 6.17 -0.12 -21.45
C ILE A 114 7.57 0.31 -21.88
N LYS A 115 8.13 -0.37 -22.86
CA LYS A 115 9.42 -0.02 -23.44
C LYS A 115 9.38 1.38 -24.04
N PRO A 116 10.42 2.21 -23.85
CA PRO A 116 10.49 3.52 -24.47
C PRO A 116 10.29 3.44 -25.99
N GLY A 117 9.40 4.25 -26.52
CA GLY A 117 9.10 4.31 -27.95
C GLY A 117 8.24 3.15 -28.50
N ALA A 118 7.84 2.21 -27.69
CA ALA A 118 6.90 1.17 -28.11
C ALA A 118 5.54 1.78 -28.45
N GLN A 119 5.01 1.42 -29.61
CA GLN A 119 3.65 1.79 -30.01
C GLN A 119 2.73 0.59 -29.86
N SER A 120 1.54 0.83 -29.33
CA SER A 120 0.54 -0.18 -29.08
C SER A 120 -0.84 0.41 -29.19
N GLU A 121 -1.81 -0.41 -29.64
CA GLU A 121 -3.23 -0.10 -29.51
C GLU A 121 -3.75 -0.30 -28.09
N GLU A 122 -2.99 -0.99 -27.24
CA GLU A 122 -3.28 -1.15 -25.82
C GLU A 122 -3.22 0.17 -25.09
N ALA A 123 -4.16 0.41 -24.18
CA ALA A 123 -4.15 1.59 -23.36
C ALA A 123 -2.94 1.59 -22.44
N HIS A 124 -2.13 2.62 -22.53
CA HIS A 124 -1.01 2.83 -21.63
C HIS A 124 -1.02 4.24 -21.06
N TYR A 125 -0.46 4.37 -19.87
CA TYR A 125 -0.53 5.58 -19.05
C TYR A 125 0.87 6.08 -18.76
N SER A 126 1.09 7.38 -18.91
CA SER A 126 2.36 8.01 -18.53
C SER A 126 2.39 8.29 -17.03
N TRP A 127 3.56 8.19 -16.41
CA TRP A 127 3.74 8.65 -15.06
C TRP A 127 3.51 10.16 -14.98
N PHE A 128 2.70 10.59 -14.04
CA PHE A 128 2.37 11.99 -13.81
C PHE A 128 3.62 12.89 -13.63
N TRP A 129 4.62 12.40 -12.92
CA TRP A 129 5.85 13.14 -12.64
C TRP A 129 7.03 12.75 -13.54
N ASN A 130 6.86 11.80 -14.43
CA ASN A 130 7.88 11.40 -15.40
C ASN A 130 7.25 10.88 -16.70
N PRO A 131 6.79 11.78 -17.59
CA PRO A 131 6.10 11.40 -18.82
C PRO A 131 6.92 10.53 -19.79
N ALA A 132 8.24 10.43 -19.59
CA ALA A 132 9.11 9.56 -20.39
C ALA A 132 8.90 8.07 -20.09
N HIS A 133 8.21 7.74 -18.99
CA HIS A 133 7.88 6.36 -18.62
C HIS A 133 6.38 6.14 -18.70
N SER A 134 6.00 5.06 -19.35
CA SER A 134 4.61 4.62 -19.47
C SER A 134 4.43 3.21 -18.95
N PHE A 135 3.23 2.89 -18.57
CA PHE A 135 2.84 1.57 -18.11
C PHE A 135 1.46 1.19 -18.63
N ALA A 136 1.25 -0.09 -18.80
CA ALA A 136 -0.05 -0.67 -19.11
C ALA A 136 -0.67 -1.29 -17.86
N LEU A 137 -1.98 -1.28 -17.79
CA LEU A 137 -2.76 -1.86 -16.71
C LEU A 137 -3.67 -2.96 -17.26
N ALA A 138 -3.68 -4.10 -16.60
CA ALA A 138 -4.58 -5.17 -16.94
C ALA A 138 -6.04 -4.74 -16.72
N GLY A 139 -6.91 -5.00 -17.68
CA GLY A 139 -8.31 -4.61 -17.61
C GLY A 139 -9.10 -5.39 -16.55
N GLY A 140 -10.17 -4.82 -16.04
CA GLY A 140 -11.04 -5.48 -15.07
C GLY A 140 -10.28 -6.05 -13.88
N VAL A 141 -10.40 -7.36 -13.67
CA VAL A 141 -9.68 -8.12 -12.64
C VAL A 141 -8.54 -8.97 -13.20
N ASP A 142 -8.24 -8.85 -14.49
CA ASP A 142 -7.19 -9.64 -15.13
C ASP A 142 -5.80 -9.35 -14.58
N CYS A 143 -4.89 -10.28 -14.75
CA CYS A 143 -3.48 -10.06 -14.51
C CYS A 143 -2.62 -10.48 -15.72
N TYR A 144 -1.47 -9.86 -15.88
CA TYR A 144 -0.53 -10.22 -16.93
C TYR A 144 0.25 -11.48 -16.57
N GLY A 145 0.44 -12.31 -17.57
CA GLY A 145 1.23 -13.53 -17.44
C GLY A 145 0.47 -14.68 -16.77
N ARG A 146 0.98 -15.16 -15.63
CA ARG A 146 0.34 -16.27 -14.91
C ARG A 146 -0.77 -15.77 -13.99
N SER A 147 -1.80 -16.58 -13.81
CA SER A 147 -2.84 -16.36 -12.80
C SER A 147 -2.23 -16.22 -11.39
N ARG A 148 -2.80 -15.32 -10.62
CA ARG A 148 -2.43 -15.04 -9.22
C ARG A 148 -3.69 -15.00 -8.38
N GLU A 149 -3.64 -15.57 -7.20
CA GLU A 149 -4.75 -15.50 -6.25
C GLU A 149 -4.73 -14.22 -5.40
N TYR A 150 -3.56 -13.59 -5.29
CA TYR A 150 -3.33 -12.30 -4.61
C TYR A 150 -2.48 -11.42 -5.52
N THR A 151 -2.88 -10.16 -5.69
CA THR A 151 -2.13 -9.19 -6.47
C THR A 151 -2.62 -7.77 -6.23
N HIS A 152 -1.85 -6.79 -6.66
CA HIS A 152 -2.16 -5.37 -6.62
C HIS A 152 -1.50 -4.64 -7.81
N GLY A 153 -1.70 -3.33 -7.91
CA GLY A 153 -1.08 -2.46 -8.92
C GLY A 153 -1.97 -2.16 -10.12
N GLY A 154 -3.26 -2.52 -10.08
CA GLY A 154 -4.27 -2.09 -11.04
C GLY A 154 -5.06 -0.87 -10.56
N LEU A 155 -6.15 -0.54 -11.28
CA LEU A 155 -7.01 0.61 -11.00
C LEU A 155 -8.36 0.25 -10.37
N SER A 156 -8.50 -0.92 -9.77
CA SER A 156 -9.74 -1.23 -9.07
C SER A 156 -9.87 -0.41 -7.78
N LEU A 157 -11.11 -0.21 -7.32
CA LEU A 157 -11.35 0.48 -6.05
C LEU A 157 -10.63 -0.22 -4.89
N GLN A 158 -10.59 -1.55 -4.91
CA GLN A 158 -9.92 -2.36 -3.89
C GLN A 158 -8.41 -2.13 -3.84
N GLU A 159 -7.79 -1.78 -4.96
CA GLU A 159 -6.35 -1.55 -5.06
C GLU A 159 -5.97 -0.09 -4.79
N CYS A 160 -6.81 0.86 -5.23
CA CYS A 160 -6.49 2.29 -5.27
C CYS A 160 -7.14 3.09 -4.15
N LEU A 161 -8.24 2.59 -3.55
CA LEU A 161 -8.90 3.26 -2.46
C LEU A 161 -8.17 2.92 -1.15
N THR A 162 -7.32 3.85 -0.72
CA THR A 162 -6.62 3.73 0.55
C THR A 162 -7.18 4.73 1.54
N GLU A 163 -7.51 4.26 2.72
CA GLU A 163 -8.02 5.10 3.79
C GLU A 163 -6.86 5.64 4.65
N ARG A 164 -7.03 6.85 5.15
CA ARG A 164 -6.21 7.40 6.21
C ARG A 164 -7.02 7.44 7.49
N LEU A 165 -6.67 6.56 8.42
CA LEU A 165 -7.31 6.50 9.72
C LEU A 165 -6.56 7.40 10.71
N THR A 166 -7.26 8.34 11.34
CA THR A 166 -6.70 9.18 12.41
C THR A 166 -7.33 8.80 13.74
N LEU A 167 -6.50 8.38 14.67
CA LEU A 167 -6.91 7.99 16.02
C LEU A 167 -6.41 9.03 17.03
N ARG A 168 -7.27 9.33 18.01
CA ARG A 168 -6.96 10.21 19.14
C ARG A 168 -7.50 9.56 20.42
N PRO A 169 -6.85 9.78 21.58
CA PRO A 169 -7.40 9.33 22.85
C PRO A 169 -8.81 9.89 23.02
N ALA A 170 -9.74 9.04 23.43
CA ALA A 170 -11.09 9.50 23.79
C ALA A 170 -11.04 10.29 25.09
N SER A 171 -11.82 11.35 25.16
CA SER A 171 -12.00 12.13 26.39
C SER A 171 -12.94 11.47 27.40
N SER A 172 -13.56 10.37 27.04
CA SER A 172 -14.51 9.57 27.82
C SER A 172 -14.19 8.08 27.68
N PRO A 173 -14.47 7.25 28.70
CA PRO A 173 -14.23 5.80 28.65
C PRO A 173 -15.16 5.03 27.68
N GLU A 174 -16.10 5.68 27.02
CA GLU A 174 -16.88 5.05 25.97
C GLU A 174 -16.00 4.75 24.75
N ARG A 175 -15.80 3.47 24.48
CA ARG A 175 -15.06 2.96 23.33
C ARG A 175 -15.90 3.16 22.05
N CYS A 176 -15.94 4.38 21.56
CA CYS A 176 -16.56 4.71 20.26
C CYS A 176 -15.51 5.17 19.28
N ILE A 177 -15.40 4.49 18.15
CA ILE A 177 -14.76 5.02 16.96
C ILE A 177 -15.79 5.88 16.25
N THR A 178 -15.58 7.19 16.23
CA THR A 178 -16.42 8.10 15.43
C THR A 178 -15.66 8.47 14.17
N ILE A 179 -16.22 8.12 13.02
CA ILE A 179 -15.71 8.60 11.73
C ILE A 179 -16.23 10.04 11.57
N THR A 180 -15.35 11.02 11.79
CA THR A 180 -15.72 12.44 11.79
C THR A 180 -15.56 13.10 10.42
N ASP A 181 -14.76 12.53 9.54
CA ASP A 181 -14.54 13.08 8.20
C ASP A 181 -14.18 11.98 7.20
N ARG A 182 -14.73 12.10 5.98
CA ARG A 182 -14.39 11.28 4.82
C ARG A 182 -14.05 12.22 3.69
N ALA A 183 -12.77 12.34 3.37
CA ALA A 183 -12.33 13.10 2.23
C ALA A 183 -11.85 12.16 1.13
N TRP A 184 -12.50 12.25 -0.04
CA TRP A 184 -11.98 11.64 -1.25
C TRP A 184 -10.81 12.49 -1.76
N ARG A 185 -9.62 11.91 -1.77
CA ARG A 185 -8.48 12.49 -2.47
C ARG A 185 -8.27 11.67 -3.73
N GLY A 186 -8.99 12.04 -4.78
CA GLY A 186 -8.87 11.39 -6.08
C GLY A 186 -7.44 11.39 -6.58
N MET A 187 -7.03 10.32 -7.27
CA MET A 187 -5.84 10.37 -8.08
C MET A 187 -6.00 11.50 -9.10
N ARG A 188 -5.06 12.42 -9.15
CA ARG A 188 -4.91 13.29 -10.30
C ARG A 188 -4.22 12.45 -11.36
N LEU A 189 -5.01 12.01 -12.34
CA LEU A 189 -4.50 11.45 -13.59
C LEU A 189 -3.77 12.54 -14.35
#